data_754926fed303cd6b208c4f065b59dec5
#
_entry.id   754926fed303cd6b208c4f065b59dec5
#
_cell.length_a   1.000
_cell.length_b   1.000
_cell.length_c   1.000
_cell.angle_alpha   90.00
_cell.angle_beta   90.00
_cell.angle_gamma   90.00
#
_symmetry.space_group_name_H-M   'P 1'
#
loop_
_entity.id
_entity.type
_entity.pdbx_description
1 polymer ?
#
loop_
_entity_poly.entity_id
_entity_poly.type
_entity_poly.pdbx_seq_one_letter_code
_entity_poly.pdbx_strand_id
1 'polypeptide(L)'
;MITIQQTAGISLNYPLERLGPAEKLLFFDIETTGFSPVSSNLYLIGCIYPAGDGSWKMIQWFADSPEAEAECLEAFFSLAKERPILVHFNGDTFDLPYLLGRAQRLKIGAGLPQIESIDIFRKIRPCKKLLGMDSLKLKSIEQFLGIQREDRYTGGQLIQVYSDYLSTKSPARLQLLTLHNADDLRGMAAILPILNYPDMLESAAGLTKEPAGQNPEKDAFYLSKWQLLTDNASQDASPALQLDFAGSWHLPVPL
;
A
#
# COMPACT_ATOMS: atom_id res chain seq x y z
N MET A 1 21.70 -14.33 -2.76
CA MET A 1 20.27 -13.93 -2.79
C MET A 1 19.39 -15.04 -3.34
N ILE A 2 18.24 -15.29 -2.74
CA ILE A 2 17.21 -16.20 -3.27
C ILE A 2 16.11 -15.37 -3.95
N THR A 3 15.78 -15.70 -5.20
CA THR A 3 14.68 -15.06 -5.93
C THR A 3 13.50 -16.02 -6.01
N ILE A 4 12.32 -15.59 -5.57
CA ILE A 4 11.09 -16.36 -5.63
C ILE A 4 10.12 -15.61 -6.56
N GLN A 5 9.59 -16.33 -7.56
CA GLN A 5 8.62 -15.78 -8.51
C GLN A 5 7.37 -16.65 -8.54
N GLN A 6 6.21 -16.02 -8.52
CA GLN A 6 4.92 -16.70 -8.59
C GLN A 6 3.84 -15.78 -9.16
N THR A 7 2.70 -16.35 -9.51
CA THR A 7 1.50 -15.55 -9.75
C THR A 7 1.04 -14.94 -8.43
N ALA A 8 0.70 -13.65 -8.42
CA ALA A 8 0.31 -12.96 -7.20
C ALA A 8 -1.03 -13.48 -6.62
N GLY A 9 -1.92 -14.00 -7.47
CA GLY A 9 -3.23 -14.52 -7.05
C GLY A 9 -4.14 -13.42 -6.49
N ILE A 10 -4.05 -12.20 -7.02
CA ILE A 10 -4.85 -11.05 -6.59
C ILE A 10 -5.95 -10.74 -7.60
N SER A 11 -7.07 -10.22 -7.09
CA SER A 11 -8.12 -9.58 -7.87
C SER A 11 -8.25 -8.15 -7.39
N LEU A 12 -8.13 -7.18 -8.30
CA LEU A 12 -8.19 -5.76 -7.97
C LEU A 12 -9.58 -5.22 -8.25
N ASN A 13 -10.21 -4.66 -7.24
CA ASN A 13 -11.54 -4.06 -7.31
C ASN A 13 -11.47 -2.52 -7.18
N TYR A 14 -10.48 -1.92 -7.83
CA TYR A 14 -10.27 -0.48 -7.86
C TYR A 14 -9.77 -0.07 -9.26
N PRO A 15 -10.25 1.05 -9.83
CA PRO A 15 -9.81 1.52 -11.14
C PRO A 15 -8.34 1.95 -11.10
N LEU A 16 -7.46 1.09 -11.64
CA LEU A 16 -6.00 1.30 -11.59
C LEU A 16 -5.53 2.54 -12.33
N GLU A 17 -6.27 2.98 -13.33
CA GLU A 17 -6.00 4.22 -14.06
C GLU A 17 -5.94 5.46 -13.16
N ARG A 18 -6.53 5.41 -11.97
CA ARG A 18 -6.42 6.45 -10.94
C ARG A 18 -5.08 6.46 -10.23
N LEU A 19 -4.36 5.35 -10.27
CA LEU A 19 -2.99 5.23 -9.76
C LEU A 19 -1.96 5.53 -10.85
N GLY A 20 -2.37 5.43 -12.13
CA GLY A 20 -1.53 5.64 -13.29
C GLY A 20 -1.58 4.49 -14.29
N PRO A 21 -0.75 4.52 -15.34
CA PRO A 21 -0.66 3.43 -16.31
C PRO A 21 -0.27 2.11 -15.63
N ALA A 22 -1.10 1.08 -15.82
CA ALA A 22 -0.93 -0.19 -15.11
C ALA A 22 0.46 -0.79 -15.29
N GLU A 23 1.04 -0.71 -16.49
CA GLU A 23 2.37 -1.24 -16.81
C GLU A 23 3.50 -0.51 -16.07
N LYS A 24 3.24 0.65 -15.48
CA LYS A 24 4.19 1.42 -14.67
C LYS A 24 4.04 1.23 -13.17
N LEU A 25 2.99 0.53 -12.74
CA LEU A 25 2.73 0.27 -11.33
C LEU A 25 3.66 -0.80 -10.77
N LEU A 26 4.17 -0.56 -9.58
CA LEU A 26 4.95 -1.51 -8.78
C LEU A 26 4.50 -1.41 -7.33
N PHE A 27 3.74 -2.40 -6.87
CA PHE A 27 3.47 -2.57 -5.44
C PHE A 27 4.71 -3.15 -4.79
N PHE A 28 5.11 -2.63 -3.64
CA PHE A 28 6.27 -3.18 -2.94
C PHE A 28 6.13 -3.07 -1.42
N ASP A 29 6.84 -3.93 -0.74
CA ASP A 29 6.96 -4.00 0.71
C ASP A 29 8.31 -4.58 1.10
N ILE A 30 8.86 -4.18 2.26
CA ILE A 30 10.19 -4.63 2.71
C ILE A 30 10.15 -5.22 4.11
N GLU A 31 11.09 -6.13 4.35
CA GLU A 31 11.34 -6.70 5.67
C GLU A 31 12.76 -6.40 6.13
N THR A 32 12.87 -5.98 7.38
CA THR A 32 14.13 -5.51 7.94
C THR A 32 14.37 -6.10 9.33
N THR A 33 15.62 -6.12 9.75
CA THR A 33 16.00 -6.58 11.12
C THR A 33 15.87 -5.49 12.16
N GLY A 34 15.33 -4.32 11.80
CA GLY A 34 15.11 -3.20 12.72
C GLY A 34 14.75 -1.93 11.97
N PHE A 35 14.47 -0.85 12.69
CA PHE A 35 13.94 0.39 12.12
C PHE A 35 14.98 1.34 11.55
N SER A 36 16.25 1.15 11.83
CA SER A 36 17.31 2.06 11.42
C SER A 36 18.14 1.49 10.28
N PRO A 37 18.23 2.14 9.12
CA PRO A 37 19.06 1.68 8.02
C PRO A 37 20.57 1.73 8.34
N VAL A 38 20.95 2.36 9.46
CA VAL A 38 22.35 2.42 9.90
C VAL A 38 22.76 1.19 10.69
N SER A 39 21.87 0.66 11.54
CA SER A 39 22.17 -0.40 12.52
C SER A 39 21.45 -1.73 12.25
N SER A 40 20.62 -1.79 11.21
CA SER A 40 19.91 -3.00 10.84
C SER A 40 20.06 -3.30 9.34
N ASN A 41 19.64 -4.49 8.92
CA ASN A 41 19.77 -4.96 7.55
C ASN A 41 18.39 -5.19 6.93
N LEU A 42 18.30 -5.00 5.64
CA LEU A 42 17.17 -5.45 4.83
C LEU A 42 17.38 -6.94 4.52
N TYR A 43 16.33 -7.75 4.69
CA TYR A 43 16.44 -9.16 4.36
C TYR A 43 15.45 -9.66 3.31
N LEU A 44 14.42 -8.87 2.99
CA LEU A 44 13.45 -9.24 1.97
C LEU A 44 12.88 -7.98 1.32
N ILE A 45 12.77 -7.99 0.01
CA ILE A 45 11.97 -7.04 -0.76
C ILE A 45 10.97 -7.87 -1.57
N GLY A 46 9.70 -7.57 -1.42
CA GLY A 46 8.65 -8.15 -2.24
C GLY A 46 8.02 -7.12 -3.16
N CYS A 47 7.64 -7.55 -4.35
CA CYS A 47 6.95 -6.72 -5.32
C CYS A 47 5.82 -7.48 -6.00
N ILE A 48 4.72 -6.74 -6.32
CA ILE A 48 3.67 -7.20 -7.23
C ILE A 48 3.56 -6.22 -8.38
N TYR A 49 3.44 -6.73 -9.60
CA TYR A 49 3.31 -5.92 -10.80
C TYR A 49 2.52 -6.66 -11.89
N PRO A 50 1.85 -5.93 -12.82
CA PRO A 50 1.11 -6.56 -13.90
C PRO A 50 2.07 -7.21 -14.91
N ALA A 51 1.76 -8.43 -15.30
CA ALA A 51 2.36 -9.10 -16.45
C ALA A 51 1.57 -8.72 -17.72
N GLY A 52 2.23 -8.65 -18.85
CA GLY A 52 1.60 -8.22 -20.11
C GLY A 52 0.45 -9.11 -20.62
N ASP A 53 0.20 -10.26 -19.98
CA ASP A 53 -0.87 -11.21 -20.26
C ASP A 53 -2.15 -11.00 -19.42
N GLY A 54 -2.24 -9.91 -18.67
CA GLY A 54 -3.35 -9.60 -17.78
C GLY A 54 -3.26 -10.26 -16.40
N SER A 55 -2.27 -11.10 -16.15
CA SER A 55 -2.00 -11.65 -14.82
C SER A 55 -1.15 -10.68 -13.98
N TRP A 56 -1.07 -10.95 -12.70
CA TRP A 56 -0.20 -10.23 -11.77
C TRP A 56 0.89 -11.16 -11.28
N LYS A 57 2.13 -10.71 -11.39
CA LYS A 57 3.32 -11.42 -10.89
C LYS A 57 3.71 -10.90 -9.53
N MET A 58 4.17 -11.82 -8.70
CA MET A 58 4.86 -11.52 -7.46
C MET A 58 6.30 -11.98 -7.59
N ILE A 59 7.23 -11.11 -7.21
CA ILE A 59 8.64 -11.42 -7.08
C ILE A 59 9.11 -11.03 -5.69
N GLN A 60 9.91 -11.89 -5.09
CA GLN A 60 10.52 -11.64 -3.79
C GLN A 60 12.03 -11.92 -3.88
N TRP A 61 12.83 -10.98 -3.42
CA TRP A 61 14.28 -11.12 -3.28
C TRP A 61 14.62 -11.22 -1.81
N PHE A 62 15.10 -12.38 -1.44
CA PHE A 62 15.43 -12.71 -0.06
C PHE A 62 16.95 -12.77 0.12
N ALA A 63 17.49 -11.99 1.05
CA ALA A 63 18.88 -12.01 1.43
C ALA A 63 19.14 -13.23 2.33
N ASP A 64 19.63 -14.30 1.73
CA ASP A 64 19.98 -15.55 2.43
C ASP A 64 21.28 -15.45 3.24
N SER A 65 21.97 -14.32 3.12
CA SER A 65 23.05 -13.87 3.99
C SER A 65 23.07 -12.34 4.06
N PRO A 66 23.71 -11.71 5.03
CA PRO A 66 23.81 -10.24 5.10
C PRO A 66 24.48 -9.63 3.87
N GLU A 67 25.41 -10.32 3.22
CA GLU A 67 26.12 -9.86 2.03
C GLU A 67 25.20 -9.81 0.80
N ALA A 68 24.16 -10.63 0.76
CA ALA A 68 23.21 -10.68 -0.34
C ALA A 68 22.22 -9.49 -0.35
N GLU A 69 22.24 -8.64 0.67
CA GLU A 69 21.38 -7.45 0.76
C GLU A 69 21.58 -6.50 -0.43
N ALA A 70 22.83 -6.30 -0.85
CA ALA A 70 23.14 -5.43 -1.98
C ALA A 70 22.48 -5.92 -3.28
N GLU A 71 22.51 -7.22 -3.54
CA GLU A 71 21.88 -7.84 -4.72
C GLU A 71 20.36 -7.63 -4.70
N CYS A 72 19.71 -7.74 -3.51
CA CYS A 72 18.27 -7.48 -3.38
C CYS A 72 17.91 -6.03 -3.73
N LEU A 73 18.70 -5.07 -3.24
CA LEU A 73 18.50 -3.64 -3.52
C LEU A 73 18.72 -3.32 -4.99
N GLU A 74 19.77 -3.84 -5.63
CA GLU A 74 20.05 -3.64 -7.04
C GLU A 74 18.93 -4.20 -7.92
N ALA A 75 18.42 -5.40 -7.60
CA ALA A 75 17.30 -6.02 -8.29
C ALA A 75 16.03 -5.17 -8.19
N PHE A 76 15.72 -4.68 -6.98
CA PHE A 76 14.57 -3.78 -6.76
C PHE A 76 14.71 -2.48 -7.55
N PHE A 77 15.85 -1.79 -7.46
CA PHE A 77 16.06 -0.54 -8.19
C PHE A 77 16.02 -0.71 -9.71
N SER A 78 16.48 -1.85 -10.21
CA SER A 78 16.35 -2.18 -11.63
C SER A 78 14.87 -2.27 -12.05
N LEU A 79 14.05 -2.99 -11.27
CA LEU A 79 12.61 -3.11 -11.56
C LEU A 79 11.88 -1.78 -11.39
N ALA A 80 12.24 -0.98 -10.38
CA ALA A 80 11.65 0.35 -10.14
C ALA A 80 11.94 1.35 -11.26
N LYS A 81 13.06 1.21 -11.99
CA LYS A 81 13.32 2.02 -13.19
C LYS A 81 12.35 1.74 -14.33
N GLU A 82 11.95 0.49 -14.49
CA GLU A 82 10.99 0.09 -15.51
C GLU A 82 9.56 0.44 -15.10
N ARG A 83 9.29 0.46 -13.78
CA ARG A 83 7.99 0.67 -13.16
C ARG A 83 8.06 1.76 -12.08
N PRO A 84 8.11 3.04 -12.50
CA PRO A 84 8.44 4.15 -11.60
C PRO A 84 7.29 4.61 -10.69
N ILE A 85 6.09 4.04 -10.80
CA ILE A 85 4.96 4.36 -9.91
C ILE A 85 4.95 3.31 -8.79
N LEU A 86 5.47 3.70 -7.63
CA LEU A 86 5.60 2.83 -6.48
C LEU A 86 4.36 2.94 -5.58
N VAL A 87 3.61 1.85 -5.45
CA VAL A 87 2.44 1.75 -4.57
C VAL A 87 2.85 0.99 -3.31
N HIS A 88 2.60 1.57 -2.15
CA HIS A 88 3.00 1.01 -0.87
C HIS A 88 2.10 1.46 0.27
N PHE A 89 2.32 0.89 1.44
CA PHE A 89 1.56 1.20 2.64
C PHE A 89 2.47 1.80 3.73
N ASN A 90 2.36 3.11 3.97
CA ASN A 90 3.21 3.88 4.90
C ASN A 90 4.70 3.93 4.54
N GLY A 91 5.04 3.60 3.31
CA GLY A 91 6.42 3.51 2.84
C GLY A 91 7.14 4.86 2.68
N ASP A 92 6.41 5.97 2.53
CA ASP A 92 6.99 7.32 2.51
C ASP A 92 7.77 7.62 3.79
N THR A 93 7.36 7.03 4.92
CA THR A 93 7.96 7.29 6.23
C THR A 93 8.95 6.21 6.66
N PHE A 94 8.91 5.02 6.05
CA PHE A 94 9.77 3.91 6.45
C PHE A 94 10.48 3.26 5.25
N ASP A 95 9.77 2.61 4.35
CA ASP A 95 10.37 1.74 3.32
C ASP A 95 11.30 2.50 2.38
N LEU A 96 10.84 3.61 1.81
CA LEU A 96 11.64 4.40 0.86
C LEU A 96 12.88 5.03 1.53
N PRO A 97 12.77 5.73 2.69
CA PRO A 97 13.95 6.21 3.40
C PRO A 97 14.91 5.09 3.81
N TYR A 98 14.37 3.92 4.20
CA TYR A 98 15.18 2.77 4.58
C TYR A 98 15.98 2.22 3.40
N LEU A 99 15.33 1.98 2.26
CA LEU A 99 15.99 1.52 1.02
C LEU A 99 17.09 2.47 0.57
N LEU A 100 16.82 3.79 0.58
CA LEU A 100 17.81 4.82 0.23
C LEU A 100 18.99 4.84 1.20
N GLY A 101 18.72 4.77 2.50
CA GLY A 101 19.76 4.75 3.53
C GLY A 101 20.65 3.50 3.42
N ARG A 102 20.07 2.33 3.10
CA ARG A 102 20.85 1.10 2.87
C ARG A 102 21.67 1.18 1.59
N ALA A 103 21.08 1.67 0.49
CA ALA A 103 21.79 1.86 -0.77
C ALA A 103 23.01 2.78 -0.61
N GLN A 104 22.85 3.90 0.12
CA GLN A 104 23.95 4.82 0.41
C GLN A 104 25.05 4.11 1.23
N ARG A 105 24.67 3.37 2.27
CA ARG A 105 25.62 2.66 3.13
C ARG A 105 26.39 1.57 2.39
N LEU A 106 25.73 0.85 1.50
CA LEU A 106 26.31 -0.22 0.69
C LEU A 106 27.00 0.31 -0.59
N LYS A 107 26.99 1.63 -0.80
CA LYS A 107 27.59 2.31 -1.96
C LYS A 107 27.03 1.83 -3.29
N ILE A 108 25.74 1.49 -3.32
CA ILE A 108 25.03 1.13 -4.54
C ILE A 108 24.83 2.39 -5.36
N GLY A 109 25.43 2.46 -6.55
CA GLY A 109 25.49 3.67 -7.36
C GLY A 109 24.21 4.06 -8.08
N ALA A 110 23.24 3.15 -8.15
CA ALA A 110 21.93 3.42 -8.73
C ALA A 110 20.97 3.80 -7.58
N GLY A 111 20.87 5.10 -7.29
CA GLY A 111 19.76 5.59 -6.46
C GLY A 111 18.40 5.28 -7.10
N LEU A 112 17.32 5.48 -6.35
CA LEU A 112 15.98 5.43 -6.93
C LEU A 112 15.92 6.39 -8.13
N PRO A 113 15.40 5.95 -9.28
CA PRO A 113 15.10 6.82 -10.39
C PRO A 113 14.08 7.88 -9.95
N GLN A 114 13.74 8.80 -10.83
CA GLN A 114 12.58 9.64 -10.61
C GLN A 114 11.35 8.72 -10.48
N ILE A 115 10.83 8.61 -9.25
CA ILE A 115 9.67 7.78 -8.92
C ILE A 115 8.48 8.66 -8.55
N GLU A 116 7.29 8.14 -8.80
CA GLU A 116 6.04 8.61 -8.22
C GLU A 116 5.70 7.69 -7.04
N SER A 117 5.46 8.28 -5.87
CA SER A 117 5.11 7.55 -4.65
C SER A 117 3.61 7.63 -4.41
N ILE A 118 2.96 6.48 -4.30
CA ILE A 118 1.55 6.35 -3.92
C ILE A 118 1.47 5.63 -2.59
N ASP A 119 1.42 6.41 -1.51
CA ASP A 119 1.27 5.90 -0.16
C ASP A 119 -0.22 5.77 0.21
N ILE A 120 -0.72 4.54 0.24
CA ILE A 120 -2.12 4.24 0.56
C ILE A 120 -2.47 4.76 1.96
N PHE A 121 -1.61 4.53 2.97
CA PHE A 121 -1.84 5.01 4.33
C PHE A 121 -2.00 6.53 4.37
N ARG A 122 -1.13 7.26 3.68
CA ARG A 122 -1.17 8.73 3.62
C ARG A 122 -2.47 9.23 2.97
N LYS A 123 -2.92 8.56 1.90
CA LYS A 123 -4.18 8.91 1.20
C LYS A 123 -5.40 8.69 2.08
N ILE A 124 -5.47 7.58 2.83
CA ILE A 124 -6.65 7.26 3.65
C ILE A 124 -6.66 7.93 5.03
N ARG A 125 -5.51 8.43 5.52
CA ARG A 125 -5.39 9.02 6.86
C ARG A 125 -6.41 10.13 7.14
N PRO A 126 -6.74 11.05 6.19
CA PRO A 126 -7.78 12.06 6.40
C PRO A 126 -9.17 11.46 6.63
N CYS A 127 -9.44 10.29 6.08
CA CYS A 127 -10.74 9.61 6.18
C CYS A 127 -10.94 8.82 7.49
N LYS A 128 -9.93 8.77 8.38
CA LYS A 128 -9.97 7.93 9.60
C LYS A 128 -11.24 8.11 10.43
N LYS A 129 -11.66 9.38 10.65
CA LYS A 129 -12.87 9.70 11.43
C LYS A 129 -14.14 9.29 10.68
N LEU A 130 -14.19 9.54 9.37
CA LEU A 130 -15.29 9.15 8.50
C LEU A 130 -15.50 7.63 8.50
N LEU A 131 -14.41 6.87 8.48
CA LEU A 131 -14.44 5.41 8.52
C LEU A 131 -14.73 4.82 9.90
N GLY A 132 -14.79 5.65 10.96
CA GLY A 132 -15.00 5.17 12.33
C GLY A 132 -13.90 4.23 12.84
N MET A 133 -12.68 4.29 12.27
CA MET A 133 -11.61 3.35 12.58
C MET A 133 -10.69 3.87 13.68
N ASP A 134 -10.42 3.04 14.69
CA ASP A 134 -9.43 3.34 15.74
C ASP A 134 -7.99 3.26 15.22
N SER A 135 -7.74 2.35 14.29
CA SER A 135 -6.43 2.06 13.71
C SER A 135 -6.49 2.01 12.18
N LEU A 136 -5.49 2.61 11.53
CA LEU A 136 -5.29 2.51 10.08
C LEU A 136 -4.10 1.60 9.72
N LYS A 137 -3.72 0.65 10.55
CA LYS A 137 -2.74 -0.37 10.19
C LYS A 137 -3.30 -1.25 9.06
N LEU A 138 -2.44 -1.78 8.19
CA LEU A 138 -2.85 -2.64 7.08
C LEU A 138 -3.83 -3.72 7.53
N LYS A 139 -3.48 -4.50 8.57
CA LYS A 139 -4.35 -5.54 9.15
C LYS A 139 -5.70 -5.02 9.67
N SER A 140 -5.76 -3.77 10.15
CA SER A 140 -7.02 -3.18 10.60
C SER A 140 -7.94 -2.82 9.44
N ILE A 141 -7.37 -2.37 8.33
CA ILE A 141 -8.12 -2.05 7.11
C ILE A 141 -8.59 -3.34 6.43
N GLU A 142 -7.74 -4.35 6.37
CA GLU A 142 -8.12 -5.67 5.87
C GLU A 142 -9.33 -6.21 6.64
N GLN A 143 -9.28 -6.15 7.97
CA GLN A 143 -10.40 -6.57 8.82
C GLN A 143 -11.66 -5.75 8.57
N PHE A 144 -11.53 -4.43 8.42
CA PHE A 144 -12.65 -3.53 8.10
C PHE A 144 -13.31 -3.89 6.77
N LEU A 145 -12.52 -4.32 5.77
CA LEU A 145 -12.99 -4.76 4.45
C LEU A 145 -13.36 -6.24 4.38
N GLY A 146 -13.29 -6.99 5.49
CA GLY A 146 -13.59 -8.42 5.53
C GLY A 146 -12.55 -9.32 4.88
N ILE A 147 -11.33 -8.81 4.65
CA ILE A 147 -10.21 -9.55 4.06
C ILE A 147 -9.56 -10.43 5.14
N GLN A 148 -9.35 -11.70 4.82
CA GLN A 148 -8.69 -12.65 5.71
C GLN A 148 -7.24 -12.89 5.28
N ARG A 149 -6.36 -13.16 6.25
CA ARG A 149 -4.94 -13.46 6.07
C ARG A 149 -4.61 -14.86 6.56
N GLU A 150 -3.61 -15.47 5.94
CA GLU A 150 -3.03 -16.72 6.40
C GLU A 150 -1.94 -16.48 7.46
N ASP A 151 -1.15 -15.42 7.29
CA ASP A 151 -0.09 -15.06 8.22
C ASP A 151 -0.63 -14.51 9.54
N ARG A 152 -0.06 -14.99 10.65
CA ARG A 152 -0.40 -14.60 12.03
C ARG A 152 0.73 -13.90 12.77
N TYR A 153 1.89 -13.76 12.16
CA TYR A 153 3.07 -13.18 12.77
C TYR A 153 3.06 -11.66 12.68
N THR A 154 3.85 -11.05 13.54
CA THR A 154 4.18 -9.62 13.46
C THR A 154 5.61 -9.48 12.94
N GLY A 155 5.94 -8.38 12.26
CA GLY A 155 7.30 -8.13 11.75
C GLY A 155 8.38 -8.28 12.84
N GLY A 156 8.09 -7.85 14.09
CA GLY A 156 9.03 -8.00 15.20
C GLY A 156 9.37 -9.46 15.56
N GLN A 157 8.39 -10.38 15.43
CA GLN A 157 8.62 -11.81 15.66
C GLN A 157 9.46 -12.42 14.52
N LEU A 158 9.33 -11.90 13.30
CA LEU A 158 10.04 -12.41 12.14
C LEU A 158 11.53 -12.07 12.13
N ILE A 159 11.96 -11.04 12.87
CA ILE A 159 13.39 -10.73 13.05
C ILE A 159 14.13 -11.93 13.67
N GLN A 160 13.53 -12.57 14.70
CA GLN A 160 14.12 -13.75 15.30
C GLN A 160 14.10 -14.95 14.33
N VAL A 161 13.00 -15.11 13.56
CA VAL A 161 12.90 -16.18 12.55
C VAL A 161 13.98 -16.03 11.48
N TYR A 162 14.29 -14.79 11.06
CA TYR A 162 15.38 -14.53 10.12
C TYR A 162 16.75 -14.84 10.72
N SER A 163 17.01 -14.43 11.96
CA SER A 163 18.25 -14.79 12.67
C SER A 163 18.45 -16.30 12.76
N ASP A 164 17.39 -17.03 13.09
CA ASP A 164 17.41 -18.49 13.12
C ASP A 164 17.60 -19.10 11.73
N TYR A 165 17.01 -18.48 10.69
CA TYR A 165 17.24 -18.90 9.31
C TYR A 165 18.70 -18.77 8.91
N LEU A 166 19.35 -17.66 9.25
CA LEU A 166 20.77 -17.46 8.93
C LEU A 166 21.66 -18.58 9.47
N SER A 167 21.33 -19.09 10.67
CA SER A 167 22.08 -20.16 11.34
C SER A 167 21.75 -21.55 10.80
N THR A 168 20.49 -21.80 10.42
CA THR A 168 19.98 -23.16 10.12
C THR A 168 19.74 -23.41 8.66
N LYS A 169 19.55 -22.35 7.87
CA LYS A 169 19.10 -22.40 6.45
C LYS A 169 17.81 -23.21 6.27
N SER A 170 16.96 -23.22 7.27
CA SER A 170 15.72 -24.01 7.29
C SER A 170 14.74 -23.55 6.20
N PRO A 171 14.31 -24.43 5.29
CA PRO A 171 13.30 -24.10 4.26
C PRO A 171 11.98 -23.65 4.90
N ALA A 172 11.58 -24.21 6.04
CA ALA A 172 10.35 -23.85 6.73
C ALA A 172 10.38 -22.39 7.25
N ARG A 173 11.55 -21.92 7.73
CA ARG A 173 11.72 -20.52 8.12
C ARG A 173 11.70 -19.58 6.93
N LEU A 174 12.34 -19.94 5.82
CA LEU A 174 12.27 -19.19 4.58
C LEU A 174 10.83 -19.03 4.11
N GLN A 175 10.07 -20.12 4.09
CA GLN A 175 8.66 -20.11 3.69
C GLN A 175 7.82 -19.19 4.59
N LEU A 176 8.05 -19.20 5.90
CA LEU A 176 7.34 -18.35 6.84
C LEU A 176 7.64 -16.85 6.61
N LEU A 177 8.92 -16.50 6.41
CA LEU A 177 9.35 -15.12 6.14
C LEU A 177 8.76 -14.60 4.82
N THR A 178 8.81 -15.41 3.77
CA THR A 178 8.29 -15.03 2.46
C THR A 178 6.77 -15.01 2.41
N LEU A 179 6.08 -15.86 3.18
CA LEU A 179 4.63 -15.83 3.32
C LEU A 179 4.13 -14.52 3.94
N HIS A 180 4.79 -14.04 5.01
CA HIS A 180 4.40 -12.77 5.65
C HIS A 180 4.41 -11.61 4.67
N ASN A 181 5.52 -11.39 3.99
CA ASN A 181 5.65 -10.33 2.99
C ASN A 181 4.67 -10.54 1.80
N ALA A 182 4.46 -11.80 1.37
CA ALA A 182 3.49 -12.09 0.32
C ALA A 182 2.06 -11.72 0.72
N ASP A 183 1.68 -11.95 2.00
CA ASP A 183 0.38 -11.56 2.53
C ASP A 183 0.25 -10.05 2.70
N ASP A 184 1.30 -9.33 3.08
CA ASP A 184 1.30 -7.86 3.13
C ASP A 184 1.12 -7.27 1.73
N LEU A 185 1.78 -7.81 0.73
CA LEU A 185 1.61 -7.39 -0.67
C LEU A 185 0.21 -7.67 -1.21
N ARG A 186 -0.34 -8.87 -0.96
CA ARG A 186 -1.71 -9.23 -1.37
C ARG A 186 -2.74 -8.39 -0.63
N GLY A 187 -2.54 -8.20 0.67
CA GLY A 187 -3.37 -7.35 1.50
C GLY A 187 -3.40 -5.91 1.00
N MET A 188 -2.23 -5.36 0.68
CA MET A 188 -2.10 -4.02 0.10
C MET A 188 -2.88 -3.88 -1.21
N ALA A 189 -2.81 -4.87 -2.09
CA ALA A 189 -3.58 -4.90 -3.33
C ALA A 189 -5.09 -5.04 -3.08
N ALA A 190 -5.47 -5.89 -2.13
CA ALA A 190 -6.87 -6.16 -1.80
C ALA A 190 -7.56 -4.97 -1.11
N ILE A 191 -6.82 -4.14 -0.37
CA ILE A 191 -7.39 -2.95 0.30
C ILE A 191 -7.57 -1.74 -0.62
N LEU A 192 -7.13 -1.77 -1.88
CA LEU A 192 -7.25 -0.62 -2.78
C LEU A 192 -8.65 0.02 -2.84
N PRO A 193 -9.77 -0.74 -2.75
CA PRO A 193 -11.10 -0.13 -2.70
C PRO A 193 -11.30 0.90 -1.59
N ILE A 194 -10.49 0.88 -0.52
CA ILE A 194 -10.51 1.91 0.52
C ILE A 194 -10.23 3.31 -0.03
N LEU A 195 -9.51 3.41 -1.16
CA LEU A 195 -9.19 4.68 -1.81
C LEU A 195 -10.43 5.35 -2.44
N ASN A 196 -11.54 4.63 -2.60
CA ASN A 196 -12.79 5.24 -3.05
C ASN A 196 -13.29 6.32 -2.06
N TYR A 197 -12.95 6.22 -0.77
CA TYR A 197 -13.34 7.25 0.21
C TYR A 197 -12.60 8.58 0.03
N PRO A 198 -11.26 8.64 -0.03
CA PRO A 198 -10.56 9.89 -0.35
C PRO A 198 -10.91 10.40 -1.76
N ASP A 199 -11.03 9.54 -2.77
CA ASP A 199 -11.42 9.95 -4.12
C ASP A 199 -12.81 10.60 -4.14
N MET A 200 -13.74 10.06 -3.38
CA MET A 200 -15.07 10.66 -3.19
C MET A 200 -14.96 12.05 -2.57
N LEU A 201 -14.17 12.22 -1.51
CA LEU A 201 -13.98 13.51 -0.85
C LEU A 201 -13.28 14.53 -1.76
N GLU A 202 -12.29 14.12 -2.54
CA GLU A 202 -11.61 14.98 -3.51
C GLU A 202 -12.58 15.43 -4.61
N SER A 203 -13.40 14.53 -5.12
CA SER A 203 -14.43 14.84 -6.10
C SER A 203 -15.47 15.83 -5.54
N ALA A 204 -15.91 15.61 -4.31
CA ALA A 204 -16.85 16.52 -3.63
C ALA A 204 -16.24 17.91 -3.41
N ALA A 205 -14.97 18.00 -3.03
CA ALA A 205 -14.25 19.28 -2.87
C ALA A 205 -14.07 20.02 -4.20
N GLY A 206 -13.93 19.29 -5.31
CA GLY A 206 -13.88 19.86 -6.68
C GLY A 206 -15.22 20.44 -7.16
N LEU A 207 -16.34 19.93 -6.66
CA LEU A 207 -17.71 20.37 -7.02
C LEU A 207 -18.10 21.72 -6.43
N THR A 208 -17.32 22.29 -5.50
CA THR A 208 -17.52 23.66 -5.01
C THR A 208 -17.09 24.73 -6.05
N LYS A 209 -16.46 24.34 -7.15
CA LYS A 209 -16.19 25.17 -8.31
C LYS A 209 -17.18 24.79 -9.42
N GLU A 210 -18.01 25.75 -9.89
CA GLU A 210 -18.97 25.50 -10.97
C GLU A 210 -18.34 24.74 -12.13
N PRO A 211 -18.97 23.64 -12.61
CA PRO A 211 -18.45 22.86 -13.72
C PRO A 211 -18.51 23.68 -15.00
N ALA A 212 -17.36 24.00 -15.58
CA ALA A 212 -17.30 24.47 -16.94
C ALA A 212 -17.70 23.32 -17.88
N GLY A 213 -18.96 23.31 -18.31
CA GLY A 213 -19.50 22.70 -19.51
C GLY A 213 -18.88 21.41 -20.03
N GLN A 214 -19.02 20.29 -19.33
CA GLN A 214 -18.81 18.96 -19.89
C GLN A 214 -19.90 17.99 -19.41
N ASN A 215 -20.30 17.12 -20.33
CA ASN A 215 -21.42 16.19 -20.27
C ASN A 215 -21.41 15.28 -19.03
N PRO A 216 -22.42 15.30 -18.13
CA PRO A 216 -22.35 14.67 -16.80
C PRO A 216 -22.63 13.15 -16.80
N GLU A 217 -22.68 12.49 -17.94
CA GLU A 217 -23.27 11.14 -18.01
C GLU A 217 -22.30 9.96 -17.76
N LYS A 218 -21.00 10.15 -17.57
CA LYS A 218 -20.12 8.97 -17.45
C LYS A 218 -19.36 8.75 -16.15
N ASP A 219 -19.05 9.78 -15.36
CA ASP A 219 -18.22 9.58 -14.15
C ASP A 219 -18.43 10.63 -13.04
N ALA A 220 -19.55 11.32 -13.03
CA ALA A 220 -19.76 12.40 -12.08
C ALA A 220 -20.46 11.92 -10.80
N PHE A 221 -19.66 11.80 -9.76
CA PHE A 221 -20.16 11.88 -8.40
C PHE A 221 -20.44 13.36 -8.11
N TYR A 222 -21.66 13.72 -7.78
CA TYR A 222 -22.01 15.08 -7.44
C TYR A 222 -22.73 15.15 -6.09
N LEU A 223 -22.47 16.24 -5.40
CA LEU A 223 -23.21 16.57 -4.18
C LEU A 223 -24.65 16.92 -4.57
N SER A 224 -25.59 16.02 -4.29
CA SER A 224 -27.00 16.21 -4.61
C SER A 224 -27.72 17.12 -3.60
N LYS A 225 -27.26 17.09 -2.35
CA LYS A 225 -27.80 17.87 -1.25
C LYS A 225 -26.79 18.02 -0.12
N TRP A 226 -26.82 19.15 0.56
CA TRP A 226 -26.11 19.32 1.81
C TRP A 226 -27.04 19.96 2.84
N GLN A 227 -26.85 19.59 4.09
CA GLN A 227 -27.62 20.12 5.19
C GLN A 227 -26.75 20.19 6.43
N LEU A 228 -26.73 21.35 7.08
CA LEU A 228 -26.14 21.48 8.40
C LEU A 228 -27.14 20.96 9.43
N LEU A 229 -26.82 19.88 10.11
CA LEU A 229 -27.62 19.38 11.21
C LEU A 229 -27.19 20.11 12.47
N THR A 230 -28.04 21.05 12.94
CA THR A 230 -27.91 21.66 14.26
C THR A 230 -28.86 20.91 15.18
N ASP A 231 -28.32 20.13 16.09
CA ASP A 231 -29.14 19.51 17.14
C ASP A 231 -29.46 20.58 18.21
N ASN A 232 -30.71 21.02 18.22
CA ASN A 232 -31.18 22.04 19.16
C ASN A 232 -31.33 21.50 20.60
N ALA A 233 -30.95 20.26 20.85
CA ALA A 233 -31.23 19.57 22.12
C ALA A 233 -30.09 19.51 23.13
N SER A 234 -28.84 19.85 22.74
CA SER A 234 -27.71 19.87 23.68
C SER A 234 -26.76 21.04 23.42
N GLN A 235 -26.36 21.76 24.47
CA GLN A 235 -25.41 22.89 24.38
C GLN A 235 -23.97 22.48 24.01
N ASP A 236 -23.68 21.16 23.87
CA ASP A 236 -22.35 20.60 23.60
C ASP A 236 -22.24 19.83 22.26
N ALA A 237 -23.27 19.85 21.43
CA ALA A 237 -23.21 19.13 20.14
C ALA A 237 -22.47 19.97 19.09
N SER A 238 -21.34 19.47 18.62
CA SER A 238 -20.68 20.00 17.44
C SER A 238 -21.63 19.89 16.25
N PRO A 239 -21.78 20.93 15.40
CA PRO A 239 -22.63 20.84 14.22
C PRO A 239 -22.15 19.70 13.29
N ALA A 240 -23.09 18.84 12.92
CA ALA A 240 -22.83 17.77 11.94
C ALA A 240 -23.23 18.25 10.55
N LEU A 241 -22.42 17.97 9.55
CA LEU A 241 -22.71 18.23 8.16
C LEU A 241 -23.19 16.95 7.50
N GLN A 242 -24.46 16.93 7.08
CA GLN A 242 -24.97 15.84 6.24
C GLN A 242 -24.72 16.18 4.77
N LEU A 243 -24.10 15.25 4.07
CA LEU A 243 -23.83 15.34 2.64
C LEU A 243 -24.52 14.16 1.96
N ASP A 244 -25.47 14.46 1.07
CA ASP A 244 -26.11 13.46 0.24
C ASP A 244 -25.46 13.52 -1.15
N PHE A 245 -24.90 12.41 -1.55
CA PHE A 245 -24.21 12.29 -2.85
C PHE A 245 -25.02 11.42 -3.80
N ALA A 246 -24.99 11.77 -5.07
CA ALA A 246 -25.50 10.96 -6.16
C ALA A 246 -24.36 10.65 -7.14
N GLY A 247 -24.22 9.38 -7.53
CA GLY A 247 -23.17 8.95 -8.46
C GLY A 247 -23.01 7.43 -8.51
N SER A 248 -22.08 6.97 -9.32
CA SER A 248 -21.80 5.55 -9.55
C SER A 248 -20.68 4.98 -8.67
N TRP A 249 -20.37 5.62 -7.53
CA TRP A 249 -19.34 5.14 -6.61
C TRP A 249 -19.83 3.94 -5.81
N HIS A 250 -19.02 2.88 -5.80
CA HIS A 250 -19.21 1.75 -4.91
C HIS A 250 -18.23 1.87 -3.75
N LEU A 251 -18.72 2.30 -2.60
CA LEU A 251 -17.95 2.23 -1.37
C LEU A 251 -17.89 0.77 -0.92
N PRO A 252 -16.70 0.26 -0.53
CA PRO A 252 -16.53 -1.13 -0.14
C PRO A 252 -17.28 -1.49 1.14
N VAL A 253 -17.51 -0.48 2.00
CA VAL A 253 -18.32 -0.57 3.21
C VAL A 253 -19.16 0.71 3.28
N PRO A 254 -20.48 0.64 3.57
CA PRO A 254 -21.30 1.83 3.78
C PRO A 254 -20.76 2.69 4.91
N LEU A 255 -20.88 4.01 4.77
CA LEU A 255 -20.54 4.96 5.82
C LEU A 255 -21.60 4.99 6.91
#